data_5930e69ca5f7b0ac0cc71d6800ec0e50
#
_entry.id   5930e69ca5f7b0ac0cc71d6800ec0e50
#
_cell.length_a   1.000
_cell.length_b   1.000
_cell.length_c   1.000
_cell.angle_alpha   90.00
_cell.angle_beta   90.00
_cell.angle_gamma   90.00
#
_symmetry.space_group_name_H-M   'P 1'
#
loop_
_entity.id
_entity.type
_entity.pdbx_description
1 polymer ?
#
loop_
_entity_poly.entity_id
_entity_poly.type
_entity_poly.pdbx_seq_one_letter_code
_entity_poly.pdbx_strand_id
1 'polypeptide(L)'
;MKVVILGCSRVGAVLATWLAQNKHTVSIIDWEFNSFRRLPKDLEVKQVMGSGADRETLEKAGIGEADAFIAVTNSDNTNLMSVQVVKNKYNTKKVIARVYDPNRARAFEEVGLNIMCPTISAAEVLKEFLTKKEEGE
;
A
#
# COMPACT_ATOMS: atom_id res chain seq x y z
N MET A 1 -8.30 -12.77 -2.58
CA MET A 1 -8.46 -11.39 -3.08
C MET A 1 -7.48 -11.12 -4.20
N LYS A 2 -7.83 -10.17 -5.05
CA LYS A 2 -6.91 -9.58 -6.03
C LYS A 2 -6.48 -8.22 -5.51
N VAL A 3 -5.18 -8.03 -5.32
CA VAL A 3 -4.62 -6.82 -4.71
C VAL A 3 -3.60 -6.19 -5.65
N VAL A 4 -3.72 -4.89 -5.86
CA VAL A 4 -2.74 -4.08 -6.58
C VAL A 4 -2.01 -3.21 -5.56
N ILE A 5 -0.69 -3.32 -5.53
CA ILE A 5 0.18 -2.52 -4.67
C ILE A 5 0.97 -1.56 -5.54
N LEU A 6 0.91 -0.28 -5.22
CA LEU A 6 1.75 0.73 -5.84
C LEU A 6 2.93 1.02 -4.92
N GLY A 7 4.11 0.69 -5.40
CA GLY A 7 5.37 0.87 -4.69
C GLY A 7 5.94 -0.44 -4.13
N CYS A 8 7.00 -0.92 -4.75
CA CYS A 8 7.79 -2.03 -4.21
C CYS A 8 8.81 -1.48 -3.20
N SER A 9 8.28 -0.77 -2.20
CA SER A 9 8.99 -0.33 -1.01
C SER A 9 9.18 -1.51 -0.07
N ARG A 10 9.83 -1.29 1.07
CA ARG A 10 9.96 -2.34 2.09
C ARG A 10 8.60 -2.85 2.55
N VAL A 11 7.69 -1.94 2.85
CA VAL A 11 6.32 -2.29 3.26
C VAL A 11 5.59 -2.99 2.12
N GLY A 12 5.68 -2.45 0.90
CA GLY A 12 5.03 -3.04 -0.28
C GLY A 12 5.50 -4.46 -0.55
N ALA A 13 6.81 -4.70 -0.46
CA ALA A 13 7.39 -6.03 -0.67
C ALA A 13 6.98 -7.02 0.43
N VAL A 14 6.97 -6.60 1.69
CA VAL A 14 6.53 -7.44 2.82
C VAL A 14 5.05 -7.81 2.65
N LEU A 15 4.22 -6.85 2.31
CA LEU A 15 2.79 -7.08 2.10
C LEU A 15 2.53 -8.00 0.90
N ALA A 16 3.21 -7.75 -0.22
CA ALA A 16 3.09 -8.60 -1.42
C ALA A 16 3.50 -10.05 -1.13
N THR A 17 4.58 -10.23 -0.38
CA THR A 17 5.06 -11.54 0.04
C THR A 17 4.00 -12.28 0.87
N TRP A 18 3.47 -11.62 1.88
CA TRP A 18 2.43 -12.19 2.74
C TRP A 18 1.18 -12.57 1.95
N LEU A 19 0.73 -11.69 1.07
CA LEU A 19 -0.45 -11.95 0.23
C LEU A 19 -0.22 -13.16 -0.68
N ALA A 20 0.93 -13.23 -1.35
CA ALA A 20 1.26 -14.35 -2.23
C ALA A 20 1.38 -15.67 -1.46
N GLN A 21 1.96 -15.66 -0.27
CA GLN A 21 2.04 -16.84 0.61
C GLN A 21 0.66 -17.33 1.04
N ASN A 22 -0.30 -16.45 1.15
CA ASN A 22 -1.68 -16.77 1.51
C ASN A 22 -2.59 -16.94 0.30
N LYS A 23 -2.02 -17.18 -0.86
CA LYS A 23 -2.71 -17.53 -2.11
C LYS A 23 -3.62 -16.42 -2.65
N HIS A 24 -3.32 -15.18 -2.34
CA HIS A 24 -3.96 -14.05 -2.99
C HIS A 24 -3.24 -13.71 -4.30
N THR A 25 -3.99 -13.15 -5.25
CA THR A 25 -3.42 -12.67 -6.51
C THR A 25 -2.87 -11.26 -6.29
N VAL A 26 -1.59 -11.06 -6.56
CA VAL A 26 -0.91 -9.80 -6.29
C VAL A 26 -0.24 -9.26 -7.54
N SER A 27 -0.47 -7.98 -7.80
CA SER A 27 0.31 -7.19 -8.76
C SER A 27 0.98 -6.06 -7.99
N ILE A 28 2.23 -5.80 -8.28
CA ILE A 28 2.97 -4.70 -7.66
C ILE A 28 3.56 -3.80 -8.74
N ILE A 29 3.35 -2.50 -8.60
CA ILE A 29 3.78 -1.48 -9.54
C ILE A 29 4.96 -0.72 -8.94
N ASP A 30 6.01 -0.53 -9.71
CA ASP A 30 7.08 0.40 -9.39
C ASP A 30 7.66 0.94 -10.69
N TRP A 31 8.08 2.18 -10.69
CA TRP A 31 8.71 2.77 -11.85
C TRP A 31 10.19 2.42 -11.95
N GLU A 32 10.77 1.89 -10.86
CA GLU A 32 12.17 1.51 -10.78
C GLU A 32 12.34 -0.01 -10.73
N PHE A 33 12.90 -0.58 -11.78
CA PHE A 33 13.04 -2.04 -11.92
C PHE A 33 13.80 -2.69 -10.76
N ASN A 34 14.83 -2.02 -10.23
CA ASN A 34 15.64 -2.57 -9.14
C ASN A 34 14.85 -2.78 -7.84
N SER A 35 13.77 -2.05 -7.66
CA SER A 35 12.92 -2.21 -6.46
C SER A 35 12.31 -3.62 -6.34
N PHE A 36 12.07 -4.28 -7.46
CA PHE A 36 11.51 -5.64 -7.48
C PHE A 36 12.44 -6.70 -6.89
N ARG A 37 13.71 -6.39 -6.66
CA ARG A 37 14.64 -7.30 -5.99
C ARG A 37 14.25 -7.62 -4.55
N ARG A 38 13.40 -6.80 -3.94
CA ARG A 38 12.86 -7.04 -2.59
C ARG A 38 11.89 -8.20 -2.54
N LEU A 39 11.36 -8.61 -3.69
CA LEU A 39 10.39 -9.69 -3.76
C LEU A 39 11.09 -11.06 -3.76
N PRO A 40 10.49 -12.07 -3.12
CA PRO A 40 11.01 -13.43 -3.17
C PRO A 40 10.87 -14.00 -4.58
N LYS A 41 11.86 -14.78 -5.01
CA LYS A 41 11.89 -15.34 -6.38
C LYS A 41 10.97 -16.54 -6.56
N ASP A 42 10.58 -17.18 -5.49
CA ASP A 42 9.79 -18.41 -5.47
C ASP A 42 8.28 -18.17 -5.33
N LEU A 43 7.86 -16.92 -5.23
CA LEU A 43 6.45 -16.55 -5.13
C LEU A 43 5.97 -15.84 -6.39
N GLU A 44 4.72 -16.09 -6.73
CA GLU A 44 4.09 -15.49 -7.90
C GLU A 44 3.53 -14.10 -7.54
N VAL A 45 4.27 -13.07 -7.94
CA VAL A 45 3.85 -11.67 -7.84
C VAL A 45 4.05 -11.02 -9.21
N LYS A 46 2.98 -10.50 -9.79
CA LYS A 46 3.06 -9.82 -11.07
C LYS A 46 3.73 -8.46 -10.89
N GLN A 47 4.83 -8.25 -11.59
CA GLN A 47 5.59 -7.01 -11.56
C GLN A 47 5.20 -6.13 -12.76
N VAL A 48 4.81 -4.89 -12.48
CA VAL A 48 4.41 -3.94 -13.51
C VAL A 48 5.26 -2.68 -13.36
N MET A 49 6.02 -2.33 -14.40
CA MET A 49 6.78 -1.08 -14.43
C MET A 49 5.89 0.06 -14.89
N GLY A 50 5.91 1.16 -14.16
CA GLY A 50 5.18 2.36 -14.55
C GLY A 50 4.84 3.25 -13.37
N SER A 51 4.06 4.29 -13.66
CA SER A 51 3.58 5.26 -12.67
C SER A 51 2.18 4.89 -12.19
N GLY A 52 1.94 5.00 -10.89
CA GLY A 52 0.62 4.75 -10.32
C GLY A 52 -0.44 5.80 -10.68
N ALA A 53 -0.03 6.91 -11.28
CA ALA A 53 -0.97 7.91 -11.82
C ALA A 53 -1.37 7.61 -13.27
N ASP A 54 -0.66 6.67 -13.91
CA ASP A 54 -0.90 6.31 -15.30
C ASP A 54 -1.97 5.23 -15.40
N ARG A 55 -3.06 5.56 -16.08
CA ARG A 55 -4.19 4.65 -16.29
C ARG A 55 -3.77 3.33 -16.95
N GLU A 56 -2.93 3.40 -17.97
CA GLU A 56 -2.45 2.21 -18.67
C GLU A 56 -1.69 1.26 -17.73
N THR A 57 -0.83 1.82 -16.88
CA THR A 57 -0.10 1.05 -15.87
C THR A 57 -1.04 0.38 -14.87
N LEU A 58 -2.03 1.12 -14.36
CA LEU A 58 -3.03 0.58 -13.44
C LEU A 58 -3.82 -0.56 -14.10
N GLU A 59 -4.20 -0.40 -15.34
CA GLU A 59 -4.95 -1.42 -16.08
C GLU A 59 -4.10 -2.67 -16.34
N LYS A 60 -2.83 -2.51 -16.67
CA LYS A 60 -1.89 -3.63 -16.79
C LYS A 60 -1.74 -4.41 -15.48
N ALA A 61 -1.83 -3.73 -14.35
CA ALA A 61 -1.77 -4.35 -13.05
C ALA A 61 -3.08 -5.03 -12.64
N GLY A 62 -4.15 -4.87 -13.42
CA GLY A 62 -5.43 -5.50 -13.16
C GLY A 62 -6.33 -4.71 -12.22
N ILE A 63 -6.21 -3.37 -12.17
CA ILE A 63 -6.99 -2.54 -11.26
C ILE A 63 -8.50 -2.71 -11.45
N GLY A 64 -8.95 -2.98 -12.68
CA GLY A 64 -10.38 -3.13 -12.98
C GLY A 64 -11.05 -4.28 -12.24
N GLU A 65 -10.33 -5.34 -11.91
CA GLU A 65 -10.82 -6.51 -11.18
C GLU A 65 -10.27 -6.57 -9.74
N ALA A 66 -9.53 -5.56 -9.29
CA ALA A 66 -8.91 -5.60 -7.98
C ALA A 66 -9.91 -5.38 -6.84
N ASP A 67 -9.76 -6.15 -5.78
CA ASP A 67 -10.52 -5.98 -4.54
C ASP A 67 -9.92 -4.88 -3.67
N ALA A 68 -8.61 -4.66 -3.80
CA ALA A 68 -7.88 -3.66 -3.02
C ALA A 68 -6.78 -2.99 -3.83
N PHE A 69 -6.54 -1.72 -3.54
CA PHE A 69 -5.43 -0.94 -4.04
C PHE A 69 -4.72 -0.26 -2.87
N ILE A 70 -3.41 -0.46 -2.78
CA ILE A 70 -2.61 0.06 -1.67
C ILE A 70 -1.42 0.83 -2.22
N ALA A 71 -1.35 2.14 -1.95
CA ALA A 71 -0.28 3.01 -2.40
C ALA A 71 0.72 3.23 -1.26
N VAL A 72 1.91 2.67 -1.41
CA VAL A 72 2.99 2.69 -0.40
C VAL A 72 4.34 3.06 -1.00
N THR A 73 4.33 4.01 -1.93
CA THR A 73 5.57 4.60 -2.44
C THR A 73 6.20 5.50 -1.37
N ASN A 74 7.41 5.97 -1.60
CA ASN A 74 8.07 6.90 -0.67
C ASN A 74 7.57 8.36 -0.80
N SER A 75 6.61 8.61 -1.69
CA SER A 75 6.04 9.93 -1.91
C SER A 75 4.58 10.00 -1.44
N ASP A 76 4.32 10.80 -0.43
CA ASP A 76 2.96 11.06 0.05
C ASP A 76 2.06 11.59 -1.07
N ASN A 77 2.61 12.51 -1.89
CA ASN A 77 1.87 13.09 -3.01
C ASN A 77 1.45 12.03 -4.04
N THR A 78 2.37 11.15 -4.41
CA THR A 78 2.07 10.05 -5.33
C THR A 78 1.01 9.12 -4.76
N ASN A 79 1.13 8.77 -3.50
CA ASN A 79 0.18 7.88 -2.82
C ASN A 79 -1.21 8.50 -2.78
N LEU A 80 -1.30 9.76 -2.38
CA LEU A 80 -2.59 10.47 -2.31
C LEU A 80 -3.23 10.66 -3.68
N MET A 81 -2.44 11.04 -4.69
CA MET A 81 -2.95 11.21 -6.05
C MET A 81 -3.47 9.89 -6.62
N SER A 82 -2.71 8.82 -6.46
CA SER A 82 -3.06 7.51 -7.00
C SER A 82 -4.34 6.95 -6.41
N VAL A 83 -4.52 7.06 -5.09
CA VAL A 83 -5.74 6.55 -4.45
C VAL A 83 -6.97 7.36 -4.85
N GLN A 84 -6.82 8.65 -5.10
CA GLN A 84 -7.92 9.48 -5.60
C GLN A 84 -8.32 9.08 -7.02
N VAL A 85 -7.33 8.84 -7.88
CA VAL A 85 -7.57 8.35 -9.25
C VAL A 85 -8.31 7.01 -9.22
N VAL A 86 -7.83 6.07 -8.43
CA VAL A 86 -8.44 4.75 -8.32
C VAL A 86 -9.85 4.82 -7.75
N LYS A 87 -10.04 5.57 -6.68
CA LYS A 87 -11.34 5.73 -6.03
C LYS A 87 -12.38 6.36 -6.98
N ASN A 88 -11.97 7.31 -7.81
CA ASN A 88 -12.88 8.02 -8.72
C ASN A 88 -13.19 7.25 -10.00
N LYS A 89 -12.28 6.43 -10.49
CA LYS A 89 -12.41 5.78 -11.81
C LYS A 89 -12.74 4.29 -11.75
N TYR A 90 -12.52 3.66 -10.62
CA TYR A 90 -12.70 2.21 -10.47
C TYR A 90 -13.55 1.90 -9.24
N ASN A 91 -14.20 0.74 -9.25
CA ASN A 91 -15.05 0.29 -8.13
C ASN A 91 -14.27 -0.53 -7.12
N THR A 92 -13.02 -0.20 -6.89
CA THR A 92 -12.16 -0.88 -5.94
C THR A 92 -12.66 -0.63 -4.51
N LYS A 93 -12.97 -1.69 -3.78
CA LYS A 93 -13.62 -1.58 -2.46
C LYS A 93 -12.69 -1.09 -1.37
N LYS A 94 -11.44 -1.52 -1.39
CA LYS A 94 -10.45 -1.15 -0.38
C LYS A 94 -9.34 -0.36 -1.04
N VAL A 95 -9.25 0.92 -0.73
CA VAL A 95 -8.24 1.82 -1.30
C VAL A 95 -7.56 2.54 -0.16
N ILE A 96 -6.24 2.31 0.00
CA ILE A 96 -5.48 2.81 1.15
C ILE A 96 -4.21 3.49 0.67
N ALA A 97 -3.91 4.67 1.23
CA ALA A 97 -2.67 5.39 0.99
C ALA A 97 -1.82 5.47 2.25
N ARG A 98 -0.51 5.30 2.11
CA ARG A 98 0.44 5.63 3.16
C ARG A 98 0.79 7.12 3.09
N VAL A 99 0.68 7.81 4.23
CA VAL A 99 1.03 9.23 4.37
C VAL A 99 1.84 9.40 5.65
N TYR A 100 3.09 9.86 5.53
CA TYR A 100 3.99 9.98 6.68
C TYR A 100 3.67 11.16 7.58
N ASP A 101 3.25 12.29 6.98
CA ASP A 101 2.93 13.49 7.75
C ASP A 101 1.59 13.32 8.47
N PRO A 102 1.56 13.33 9.83
CA PRO A 102 0.33 13.15 10.59
C PRO A 102 -0.74 14.21 10.30
N ASN A 103 -0.34 15.45 10.05
CA ASN A 103 -1.30 16.53 9.76
C ASN A 103 -1.98 16.31 8.42
N ARG A 104 -1.23 15.92 7.40
CA ARG A 104 -1.79 15.57 6.09
C ARG A 104 -2.64 14.32 6.16
N ALA A 105 -2.21 13.32 6.90
CA ALA A 105 -2.98 12.10 7.10
C ALA A 105 -4.37 12.41 7.67
N ARG A 106 -4.45 13.23 8.72
CA ARG A 106 -5.73 13.63 9.33
C ARG A 106 -6.60 14.41 8.35
N ALA A 107 -6.01 15.36 7.61
CA ALA A 107 -6.75 16.18 6.65
C ALA A 107 -7.41 15.31 5.57
N PHE A 108 -6.69 14.32 5.04
CA PHE A 108 -7.23 13.45 4.00
C PHE A 108 -8.20 12.39 4.54
N GLU A 109 -8.03 11.96 5.78
CA GLU A 109 -9.04 11.12 6.45
C GLU A 109 -10.36 11.86 6.61
N GLU A 110 -10.33 13.14 6.96
CA GLU A 110 -11.53 13.97 7.10
C GLU A 110 -12.33 14.08 5.80
N VAL A 111 -11.67 14.03 4.65
CA VAL A 111 -12.35 14.04 3.34
C VAL A 111 -12.68 12.63 2.84
N GLY A 112 -12.55 11.62 3.68
CA GLY A 112 -13.07 10.28 3.41
C GLY A 112 -12.08 9.28 2.81
N LEU A 113 -10.78 9.60 2.77
CA LEU A 113 -9.77 8.63 2.32
C LEU A 113 -9.32 7.73 3.47
N ASN A 114 -9.03 6.48 3.15
CA ASN A 114 -8.39 5.57 4.10
C ASN A 114 -6.88 5.78 4.07
N ILE A 115 -6.34 6.25 5.17
CA ILE A 115 -4.92 6.58 5.29
C ILE A 115 -4.27 5.70 6.34
N MET A 116 -3.09 5.17 6.01
CA MET A 116 -2.20 4.56 7.00
C MET A 116 -1.02 5.50 7.20
N CYS A 117 -0.86 6.00 8.42
CA CYS A 117 0.24 6.90 8.79
C CYS A 117 1.24 6.12 9.64
N PRO A 118 2.43 5.80 9.10
CA PRO A 118 3.43 5.04 9.87
C PRO A 118 3.88 5.75 11.13
N THR A 119 3.95 7.08 11.10
CA THR A 119 4.33 7.89 12.27
C THR A 119 3.35 7.67 13.42
N ILE A 120 2.05 7.78 13.14
CA ILE A 120 1.01 7.56 14.16
C ILE A 120 0.99 6.09 14.60
N SER A 121 1.03 5.16 13.65
CA SER A 121 0.99 3.72 13.94
C SER A 121 2.18 3.29 14.80
N ALA A 122 3.38 3.75 14.46
CA ALA A 122 4.58 3.43 15.23
C ALA A 122 4.49 3.98 16.67
N ALA A 123 4.02 5.22 16.84
CA ALA A 123 3.85 5.81 18.15
C ALA A 123 2.81 5.03 19.00
N GLU A 124 1.72 4.59 18.40
CA GLU A 124 0.70 3.79 19.10
C GLU A 124 1.26 2.44 19.57
N VAL A 125 2.02 1.76 18.73
CA VAL A 125 2.67 0.49 19.10
C VAL A 125 3.65 0.71 20.26
N LEU A 126 4.45 1.78 20.21
CA LEU A 126 5.40 2.10 21.29
C LEU A 126 4.68 2.42 22.59
N LYS A 127 3.56 3.15 22.54
CA LYS A 127 2.72 3.40 23.73
C LYS A 127 2.22 2.10 24.35
N GLU A 128 1.78 1.16 23.51
CA GLU A 128 1.32 -0.16 23.98
C GLU A 128 2.44 -0.89 24.74
N PHE A 129 3.65 -0.92 24.19
CA PHE A 129 4.80 -1.52 24.88
C PHE A 129 5.08 -0.87 26.23
N LEU A 130 4.97 0.45 26.31
CA LEU A 130 5.27 1.19 27.53
C LEU A 130 4.20 1.04 28.61
N THR A 131 2.94 0.80 28.20
CA THR A 131 1.80 0.70 29.14
C THR A 131 1.41 -0.73 29.45
N LYS A 132 1.95 -1.70 28.74
CA LYS A 132 1.69 -3.12 28.98
C LYS A 132 2.25 -3.55 30.32
N LYS A 133 1.43 -4.17 31.18
CA LYS A 133 1.89 -4.73 32.44
C LYS A 133 2.83 -5.91 32.19
N GLU A 134 3.91 -5.96 32.95
CA GLU A 134 4.77 -7.12 32.96
C GLU A 134 4.05 -8.31 33.59
N GLU A 135 4.43 -9.53 33.16
CA GLU A 135 3.87 -10.76 33.67
C GLU A 135 4.18 -10.89 35.17
N GLY A 136 3.14 -11.02 36.01
CA GLY A 136 3.29 -11.11 37.45
C GLY A 136 3.01 -9.82 38.22
N GLU A 137 2.69 -8.71 37.55
CA GLU A 137 2.26 -7.45 38.19
C GLU A 137 0.75 -7.43 38.46
#